data_b90e8191a0fddf5a2e7ee042cb659493
#
_entry.id   b90e8191a0fddf5a2e7ee042cb659493
#
_cell.length_a   1.000
_cell.length_b   1.000
_cell.length_c   1.000
_cell.angle_alpha   90.00
_cell.angle_beta   90.00
_cell.angle_gamma   90.00
#
_symmetry.space_group_name_H-M   'P 1'
#
loop_
_entity.id
_entity.type
_entity.pdbx_description
1 polymer ?
#
loop_
_entity_poly.entity_id
_entity_poly.type
_entity_poly.pdbx_seq_one_letter_code
_entity_poly.pdbx_strand_id
1 'polypeptide(L)'
;MALTATAERTNIDLHSDMIKKAENLIPVLKERSESANVDRRIPKETIQDMKDAGFFKILQPKQYGGFELDPHTFSEVQLRISQGCMSTAWVLGVIGIHPFQLALYDDKAQKEVWGEDDNTLVSSSYAPMGQVTPVDGGFKFSGHWQWSSGSEHCDWALLGGLIFPPEG
;
A
#
# COMPACT_ATOMS: atom_id res chain seq x y z
N MET A 1 -8.24 25.98 33.33
CA MET A 1 -7.68 24.90 32.49
C MET A 1 -8.29 25.06 31.11
N ALA A 2 -7.55 25.64 30.17
CA ALA A 2 -8.01 25.84 28.80
C ALA A 2 -7.77 24.54 28.03
N LEU A 3 -8.83 23.85 27.63
CA LEU A 3 -8.80 22.80 26.65
C LEU A 3 -8.43 23.46 25.29
N THR A 4 -7.19 23.31 24.87
CA THR A 4 -6.80 23.59 23.49
C THR A 4 -7.47 22.55 22.62
N ALA A 5 -8.60 22.92 22.02
CA ALA A 5 -9.20 22.17 20.91
C ALA A 5 -8.13 22.13 19.80
N THR A 6 -7.55 20.96 19.56
CA THR A 6 -6.73 20.72 18.37
C THR A 6 -7.69 20.86 17.19
N ALA A 7 -7.54 21.92 16.39
CA ALA A 7 -8.35 22.11 15.19
C ALA A 7 -8.16 20.88 14.29
N GLU A 8 -9.26 20.27 13.87
CA GLU A 8 -9.23 19.14 12.94
C GLU A 8 -8.57 19.62 11.64
N ARG A 9 -7.48 18.94 11.21
CA ARG A 9 -6.74 19.29 9.99
C ARG A 9 -7.64 19.08 8.79
N THR A 10 -7.70 20.06 7.91
CA THR A 10 -8.46 19.94 6.66
C THR A 10 -7.77 18.98 5.69
N ASN A 11 -8.51 18.45 4.71
CA ASN A 11 -7.90 17.61 3.65
C ASN A 11 -6.85 18.40 2.84
N ILE A 12 -7.02 19.73 2.71
CA ILE A 12 -6.04 20.61 2.04
C ILE A 12 -4.74 20.69 2.84
N ASP A 13 -4.83 20.81 4.16
CA ASP A 13 -3.65 20.84 5.04
C ASP A 13 -2.91 19.51 5.00
N LEU A 14 -3.65 18.38 5.02
CA LEU A 14 -3.09 17.04 4.93
C LEU A 14 -2.41 16.80 3.57
N HIS A 15 -3.05 17.19 2.46
CA HIS A 15 -2.46 17.12 1.13
C HIS A 15 -1.12 17.87 1.08
N SER A 16 -1.11 19.13 1.51
CA SER A 16 0.10 19.97 1.50
C SER A 16 1.22 19.37 2.37
N ASP A 17 0.88 18.78 3.51
CA ASP A 17 1.82 18.10 4.39
C ASP A 17 2.43 16.85 3.73
N MET A 18 1.61 16.01 3.07
CA MET A 18 2.08 14.83 2.36
C MET A 18 3.07 15.19 1.25
N ILE A 19 2.79 16.24 0.49
CA ILE A 19 3.69 16.72 -0.57
C ILE A 19 5.04 17.17 0.03
N LYS A 20 5.02 17.99 1.09
CA LYS A 20 6.26 18.43 1.77
C LYS A 20 7.08 17.26 2.32
N LYS A 21 6.43 16.28 2.94
CA LYS A 21 7.09 15.07 3.42
C LYS A 21 7.76 14.30 2.29
N ALA A 22 7.08 14.16 1.14
CA ALA A 22 7.65 13.50 -0.03
C ALA A 22 8.87 14.26 -0.58
N GLU A 23 8.80 15.58 -0.69
CA GLU A 23 9.91 16.43 -1.11
C GLU A 23 11.12 16.30 -0.17
N ASN A 24 10.90 16.24 1.13
CA ASN A 24 11.95 16.07 2.14
C ASN A 24 12.68 14.72 2.04
N LEU A 25 12.04 13.68 1.50
CA LEU A 25 12.67 12.37 1.30
C LEU A 25 13.53 12.29 0.03
N ILE A 26 13.35 13.19 -0.95
CA ILE A 26 14.06 13.14 -2.24
C ILE A 26 15.59 12.98 -2.07
N PRO A 27 16.30 13.75 -1.22
CA PRO A 27 17.73 13.64 -1.08
C PRO A 27 18.19 12.26 -0.62
N VAL A 28 17.58 11.70 0.42
CA VAL A 28 17.92 10.38 0.97
C VAL A 28 17.57 9.25 0.00
N LEU A 29 16.50 9.39 -0.77
CA LEU A 29 16.14 8.42 -1.80
C LEU A 29 17.15 8.39 -2.95
N LYS A 30 17.70 9.55 -3.34
CA LYS A 30 18.79 9.62 -4.32
C LYS A 30 20.05 8.93 -3.81
N GLU A 31 20.42 9.17 -2.57
CA GLU A 31 21.58 8.53 -1.93
C GLU A 31 21.44 7.00 -1.91
N ARG A 32 20.24 6.48 -1.59
CA ARG A 32 19.97 5.04 -1.50
C ARG A 32 19.63 4.37 -2.83
N SER A 33 19.50 5.12 -3.93
CA SER A 33 19.02 4.57 -5.22
C SER A 33 19.98 3.54 -5.82
N GLU A 34 21.30 3.72 -5.67
CA GLU A 34 22.30 2.79 -6.17
C GLU A 34 22.24 1.45 -5.42
N SER A 35 22.20 1.47 -4.09
CA SER A 35 22.06 0.25 -3.28
C SER A 35 20.77 -0.49 -3.59
N ALA A 36 19.66 0.22 -3.77
CA ALA A 36 18.39 -0.39 -4.16
C ALA A 36 18.48 -1.13 -5.51
N ASN A 37 19.24 -0.60 -6.47
CA ASN A 37 19.47 -1.26 -7.76
C ASN A 37 20.37 -2.50 -7.64
N VAL A 38 21.46 -2.42 -6.85
CA VAL A 38 22.39 -3.53 -6.63
C VAL A 38 21.70 -4.68 -5.91
N ASP A 39 20.96 -4.38 -4.84
CA ASP A 39 20.28 -5.34 -4.00
C ASP A 39 18.95 -5.84 -4.62
N ARG A 40 18.49 -5.20 -5.71
CA ARG A 40 17.21 -5.47 -6.38
C ARG A 40 16.02 -5.45 -5.41
N ARG A 41 16.09 -4.59 -4.40
CA ARG A 41 15.03 -4.37 -3.41
C ARG A 41 15.10 -2.96 -2.85
N ILE A 42 13.96 -2.46 -2.41
CA ILE A 42 13.93 -1.18 -1.68
C ILE A 42 14.44 -1.43 -0.26
N PRO A 43 15.39 -0.59 0.24
CA PRO A 43 15.89 -0.72 1.61
C PRO A 43 14.75 -0.65 2.64
N LYS A 44 14.85 -1.44 3.70
CA LYS A 44 13.85 -1.46 4.77
C LYS A 44 13.67 -0.10 5.44
N GLU A 45 14.76 0.64 5.56
CA GLU A 45 14.78 2.00 6.10
C GLU A 45 13.95 2.95 5.24
N THR A 46 13.98 2.78 3.92
CA THR A 46 13.17 3.58 2.98
C THR A 46 11.68 3.26 3.13
N ILE A 47 11.33 1.99 3.32
CA ILE A 47 9.94 1.58 3.61
C ILE A 47 9.50 2.17 4.95
N GLN A 48 10.37 2.16 5.97
CA GLN A 48 10.06 2.74 7.26
C GLN A 48 9.86 4.25 7.17
N ASP A 49 10.75 4.97 6.47
CA ASP A 49 10.59 6.42 6.23
C ASP A 49 9.25 6.74 5.56
N MET A 50 8.81 5.92 4.58
CA MET A 50 7.50 6.07 3.94
C MET A 50 6.32 5.74 4.87
N LYS A 51 6.48 4.75 5.77
CA LYS A 51 5.50 4.45 6.82
C LYS A 51 5.37 5.64 7.79
N ASP A 52 6.49 6.15 8.29
CA ASP A 52 6.54 7.26 9.24
C ASP A 52 5.99 8.56 8.63
N ALA A 53 6.20 8.76 7.33
CA ALA A 53 5.59 9.85 6.59
C ALA A 53 4.08 9.69 6.41
N GLY A 54 3.55 8.46 6.55
CA GLY A 54 2.13 8.13 6.41
C GLY A 54 1.69 7.87 4.96
N PHE A 55 2.62 7.61 4.03
CA PHE A 55 2.28 7.49 2.61
C PHE A 55 1.43 6.27 2.30
N PHE A 56 1.57 5.18 3.03
CA PHE A 56 0.72 4.00 2.87
C PHE A 56 -0.68 4.19 3.48
N LYS A 57 -0.89 5.24 4.25
CA LYS A 57 -2.18 5.59 4.89
C LYS A 57 -2.98 6.65 4.13
N ILE A 58 -2.45 7.19 3.03
CA ILE A 58 -3.12 8.25 2.25
C ILE A 58 -4.53 7.82 1.84
N LEU A 59 -4.67 6.62 1.28
CA LEU A 59 -5.92 6.08 0.76
C LEU A 59 -6.64 5.13 1.74
N GLN A 60 -6.03 4.82 2.88
CA GLN A 60 -6.60 3.93 3.88
C GLN A 60 -7.79 4.62 4.56
N PRO A 61 -8.88 3.87 4.86
CA PRO A 61 -10.04 4.42 5.55
C PRO A 61 -9.71 4.96 6.94
N LYS A 62 -10.35 6.06 7.33
CA LYS A 62 -10.17 6.70 8.64
C LYS A 62 -10.48 5.75 9.80
N GLN A 63 -11.48 4.88 9.63
CA GLN A 63 -11.85 3.88 10.65
C GLN A 63 -10.70 2.90 10.99
N TYR A 64 -9.71 2.76 10.09
CA TYR A 64 -8.51 1.96 10.28
C TYR A 64 -7.25 2.84 10.35
N GLY A 65 -7.34 4.05 10.89
CA GLY A 65 -6.20 4.93 11.12
C GLY A 65 -5.60 5.59 9.88
N GLY A 66 -6.28 5.51 8.73
CA GLY A 66 -5.89 6.16 7.49
C GLY A 66 -6.33 7.62 7.39
N PHE A 67 -5.87 8.29 6.35
CA PHE A 67 -6.24 9.69 6.07
C PHE A 67 -7.46 9.81 5.17
N GLU A 68 -7.79 8.77 4.40
CA GLU A 68 -8.92 8.74 3.46
C GLU A 68 -8.91 9.96 2.53
N LEU A 69 -7.73 10.26 1.99
CA LEU A 69 -7.52 11.37 1.06
C LEU A 69 -7.82 10.95 -0.38
N ASP A 70 -7.90 11.95 -1.24
CA ASP A 70 -8.13 11.78 -2.66
C ASP A 70 -6.97 11.05 -3.35
N PRO A 71 -7.23 10.15 -4.34
CA PRO A 71 -6.19 9.51 -5.16
C PRO A 71 -5.25 10.50 -5.85
N HIS A 72 -5.68 11.74 -6.10
CA HIS A 72 -4.80 12.80 -6.59
C HIS A 72 -3.65 13.08 -5.63
N THR A 73 -3.91 13.17 -4.32
CA THR A 73 -2.86 13.34 -3.30
C THR A 73 -1.84 12.21 -3.35
N PHE A 74 -2.30 10.96 -3.49
CA PHE A 74 -1.43 9.80 -3.61
C PHE A 74 -0.54 9.88 -4.87
N SER A 75 -1.11 10.23 -6.01
CA SER A 75 -0.38 10.38 -7.27
C SER A 75 0.67 11.50 -7.20
N GLU A 76 0.35 12.63 -6.58
CA GLU A 76 1.28 13.75 -6.38
C GLU A 76 2.46 13.35 -5.48
N VAL A 77 2.22 12.62 -4.39
CA VAL A 77 3.28 12.06 -3.53
C VAL A 77 4.17 11.12 -4.34
N GLN A 78 3.58 10.20 -5.10
CA GLN A 78 4.33 9.25 -5.94
C GLN A 78 5.22 9.98 -6.96
N LEU A 79 4.72 11.06 -7.60
CA LEU A 79 5.49 11.91 -8.51
C LEU A 79 6.68 12.58 -7.81
N ARG A 80 6.56 13.02 -6.55
CA ARG A 80 7.68 13.59 -5.79
C ARG A 80 8.71 12.51 -5.44
N ILE A 81 8.27 11.36 -4.95
CA ILE A 81 9.16 10.23 -4.62
C ILE A 81 9.94 9.76 -5.85
N SER A 82 9.35 9.77 -7.06
CA SER A 82 10.02 9.39 -8.30
C SER A 82 11.22 10.26 -8.65
N GLN A 83 11.24 11.52 -8.21
CA GLN A 83 12.37 12.44 -8.40
C GLN A 83 13.60 12.03 -7.58
N GLY A 84 13.40 11.25 -6.52
CA GLY A 84 14.47 10.66 -5.71
C GLY A 84 14.89 9.28 -6.22
N CYS A 85 13.92 8.38 -6.39
CA CYS A 85 14.16 7.03 -6.88
C CYS A 85 12.90 6.47 -7.53
N MET A 86 12.97 6.15 -8.82
CA MET A 86 11.83 5.61 -9.59
C MET A 86 11.39 4.23 -9.07
N SER A 87 12.32 3.37 -8.69
CA SER A 87 12.00 2.04 -8.14
C SER A 87 11.25 2.15 -6.81
N THR A 88 11.61 3.11 -5.95
CA THR A 88 10.89 3.41 -4.71
C THR A 88 9.48 3.92 -5.00
N ALA A 89 9.33 4.83 -5.97
CA ALA A 89 8.02 5.33 -6.39
C ALA A 89 7.14 4.22 -6.98
N TRP A 90 7.73 3.28 -7.71
CA TRP A 90 7.02 2.11 -8.23
C TRP A 90 6.48 1.24 -7.09
N VAL A 91 7.33 0.88 -6.12
CA VAL A 91 6.93 0.07 -4.96
C VAL A 91 5.86 0.78 -4.12
N LEU A 92 6.03 2.10 -3.88
CA LEU A 92 5.00 2.91 -3.23
C LEU A 92 3.68 2.85 -4.00
N GLY A 93 3.72 3.01 -5.33
CA GLY A 93 2.54 2.98 -6.18
C GLY A 93 1.77 1.66 -6.10
N VAL A 94 2.51 0.53 -6.14
CA VAL A 94 1.91 -0.79 -6.05
C VAL A 94 1.33 -1.06 -4.66
N ILE A 95 2.11 -0.87 -3.59
CA ILE A 95 1.66 -1.18 -2.23
C ILE A 95 0.63 -0.15 -1.74
N GLY A 96 0.87 1.15 -1.98
CA GLY A 96 0.05 2.23 -1.45
C GLY A 96 -1.33 2.39 -2.08
N ILE A 97 -1.59 1.75 -3.25
CA ILE A 97 -2.93 1.73 -3.84
C ILE A 97 -3.83 0.65 -3.22
N HIS A 98 -3.27 -0.39 -2.62
CA HIS A 98 -4.04 -1.50 -2.07
C HIS A 98 -4.99 -1.11 -0.93
N PRO A 99 -4.66 -0.12 -0.05
CA PRO A 99 -5.64 0.38 0.92
C PRO A 99 -6.95 0.88 0.29
N PHE A 100 -6.88 1.54 -0.87
CA PHE A 100 -8.08 1.93 -1.61
C PHE A 100 -8.88 0.71 -2.09
N GLN A 101 -8.19 -0.29 -2.64
CA GLN A 101 -8.85 -1.51 -3.12
C GLN A 101 -9.45 -2.31 -1.97
N LEU A 102 -8.71 -2.49 -0.87
CA LEU A 102 -9.18 -3.25 0.29
C LEU A 102 -10.39 -2.58 0.95
N ALA A 103 -10.48 -1.25 0.90
CA ALA A 103 -11.64 -0.49 1.37
C ALA A 103 -12.94 -0.80 0.60
N LEU A 104 -12.85 -1.41 -0.59
CA LEU A 104 -14.00 -1.86 -1.38
C LEU A 104 -14.45 -3.29 -1.02
N TYR A 105 -13.70 -4.00 -0.18
CA TYR A 105 -14.06 -5.33 0.27
C TYR A 105 -15.01 -5.27 1.46
N ASP A 106 -15.60 -6.43 1.79
CA ASP A 106 -16.40 -6.59 3.00
C ASP A 106 -15.63 -6.15 4.25
N ASP A 107 -16.34 -5.54 5.21
CA ASP A 107 -15.74 -5.03 6.46
C ASP A 107 -14.98 -6.13 7.24
N LYS A 108 -15.43 -7.37 7.14
CA LYS A 108 -14.74 -8.51 7.74
C LYS A 108 -13.31 -8.67 7.18
N ALA A 109 -13.13 -8.53 5.86
CA ALA A 109 -11.81 -8.60 5.23
C ALA A 109 -10.91 -7.42 5.64
N GLN A 110 -11.48 -6.21 5.68
CA GLN A 110 -10.76 -5.03 6.16
C GLN A 110 -10.30 -5.20 7.61
N LYS A 111 -11.17 -5.73 8.47
CA LYS A 111 -10.87 -5.99 9.89
C LYS A 111 -9.83 -7.09 10.07
N GLU A 112 -9.83 -8.13 9.22
CA GLU A 112 -8.79 -9.18 9.26
C GLU A 112 -7.42 -8.62 8.95
N VAL A 113 -7.31 -7.64 8.05
CA VAL A 113 -6.02 -7.04 7.67
C VAL A 113 -5.57 -5.97 8.65
N TRP A 114 -6.46 -5.06 9.06
CA TRP A 114 -6.10 -3.86 9.82
C TRP A 114 -6.59 -3.84 11.27
N GLY A 115 -7.37 -4.83 11.69
CA GLY A 115 -7.99 -4.81 13.01
C GLY A 115 -7.02 -4.91 14.18
N GLU A 116 -5.86 -5.55 13.99
CA GLU A 116 -4.80 -5.68 15.01
C GLU A 116 -3.68 -4.66 14.80
N ASP A 117 -3.28 -4.43 13.54
CA ASP A 117 -2.24 -3.45 13.18
C ASP A 117 -2.66 -2.67 11.93
N ASP A 118 -2.94 -1.40 12.11
CA ASP A 118 -3.33 -0.47 11.05
C ASP A 118 -2.17 -0.07 10.11
N ASN A 119 -0.94 -0.53 10.39
CA ASN A 119 0.25 -0.36 9.55
C ASN A 119 0.55 -1.57 8.67
N THR A 120 -0.30 -2.59 8.71
CA THR A 120 -0.21 -3.79 7.87
C THR A 120 -0.21 -3.42 6.39
N LEU A 121 0.80 -3.89 5.65
CA LEU A 121 0.93 -3.66 4.22
C LEU A 121 0.44 -4.86 3.42
N VAL A 122 -0.13 -4.56 2.26
CA VAL A 122 -0.71 -5.55 1.36
C VAL A 122 -0.03 -5.47 0.01
N SER A 123 0.41 -6.61 -0.52
CA SER A 123 0.92 -6.78 -1.88
C SER A 123 -0.14 -7.37 -2.80
N SER A 124 0.17 -7.50 -4.09
CA SER A 124 -0.72 -8.19 -5.02
C SER A 124 0.02 -8.90 -6.14
N SER A 125 -0.65 -9.87 -6.75
CA SER A 125 -0.40 -10.33 -8.10
C SER A 125 -1.76 -10.55 -8.78
N TYR A 126 -2.19 -9.58 -9.58
CA TYR A 126 -3.52 -9.57 -10.19
C TYR A 126 -3.65 -10.49 -11.40
N ALA A 127 -2.54 -10.88 -12.02
CA ALA A 127 -2.58 -11.88 -13.08
C ALA A 127 -3.29 -13.13 -12.55
N PRO A 128 -4.38 -13.61 -13.20
CA PRO A 128 -5.22 -14.68 -12.66
C PRO A 128 -4.59 -16.05 -12.86
N MET A 129 -3.39 -16.23 -12.30
CA MET A 129 -2.58 -17.46 -12.41
C MET A 129 -3.07 -18.57 -11.47
N GLY A 130 -3.96 -18.24 -10.54
CA GLY A 130 -4.55 -19.21 -9.63
C GLY A 130 -5.68 -19.99 -10.25
N GLN A 131 -5.75 -21.28 -9.91
CA GLN A 131 -6.90 -22.14 -10.17
C GLN A 131 -7.75 -22.22 -8.91
N VAL A 132 -9.01 -21.87 -9.02
CA VAL A 132 -9.98 -21.90 -7.95
C VAL A 132 -10.99 -23.02 -8.22
N THR A 133 -11.01 -24.02 -7.36
CA THR A 133 -11.96 -25.11 -7.44
C THR A 133 -12.95 -25.00 -6.27
N PRO A 134 -14.27 -24.91 -6.53
CA PRO A 134 -15.27 -24.97 -5.46
C PRO A 134 -15.18 -26.30 -4.71
N VAL A 135 -15.25 -26.24 -3.40
CA VAL A 135 -15.31 -27.41 -2.50
C VAL A 135 -16.38 -27.16 -1.43
N ASP A 136 -16.76 -28.19 -0.69
CA ASP A 136 -17.71 -28.04 0.40
C ASP A 136 -17.16 -27.04 1.45
N GLY A 137 -17.94 -26.02 1.74
CA GLY A 137 -17.60 -24.95 2.70
C GLY A 137 -16.61 -23.89 2.20
N GLY A 138 -16.21 -23.89 0.89
CA GLY A 138 -15.29 -22.88 0.39
C GLY A 138 -14.67 -23.18 -0.97
N PHE A 139 -13.39 -22.82 -1.09
CA PHE A 139 -12.62 -22.99 -2.32
C PHE A 139 -11.25 -23.58 -2.05
N LYS A 140 -10.80 -24.48 -2.92
CA LYS A 140 -9.38 -24.83 -3.03
C LYS A 140 -8.73 -23.89 -4.02
N PHE A 141 -7.71 -23.15 -3.58
CA PHE A 141 -7.01 -22.14 -4.36
C PHE A 141 -5.54 -22.53 -4.50
N SER A 142 -5.04 -22.72 -5.72
CA SER A 142 -3.67 -23.10 -5.99
C SER A 142 -3.12 -22.39 -7.23
N GLY A 143 -1.82 -22.07 -7.21
CA GLY A 143 -1.18 -21.38 -8.32
C GLY A 143 0.26 -21.01 -8.03
N HIS A 144 0.89 -20.38 -9.02
CA HIS A 144 2.20 -19.76 -8.89
C HIS A 144 2.10 -18.34 -9.46
N TRP A 145 2.22 -17.34 -8.60
CA TRP A 145 2.09 -15.93 -8.96
C TRP A 145 3.46 -15.28 -9.06
N GLN A 146 3.56 -14.32 -9.98
CA GLN A 146 4.78 -13.57 -10.25
C GLN A 146 4.48 -12.07 -10.21
N TRP A 147 5.54 -11.26 -10.23
CA TRP A 147 5.46 -9.80 -10.35
C TRP A 147 4.73 -9.11 -9.20
N SER A 148 4.99 -9.53 -7.98
CA SER A 148 4.49 -8.88 -6.77
C SER A 148 5.55 -7.93 -6.22
N SER A 149 5.71 -6.76 -6.84
CA SER A 149 6.71 -5.76 -6.45
C SER A 149 6.53 -5.32 -5.01
N GLY A 150 7.59 -5.40 -4.20
CA GLY A 150 7.59 -5.00 -2.80
C GLY A 150 6.93 -6.00 -1.84
N SER A 151 6.58 -7.21 -2.30
CA SER A 151 5.91 -8.22 -1.46
C SER A 151 6.72 -8.62 -0.21
N GLU A 152 8.06 -8.49 -0.25
CA GLU A 152 8.93 -8.74 0.89
C GLU A 152 8.74 -7.76 2.06
N HIS A 153 7.98 -6.71 1.87
CA HIS A 153 7.65 -5.70 2.88
C HIS A 153 6.20 -5.80 3.36
N CYS A 154 5.45 -6.80 2.87
CA CYS A 154 4.02 -6.93 3.10
C CYS A 154 3.69 -8.20 3.88
N ASP A 155 2.62 -8.14 4.67
CA ASP A 155 2.15 -9.26 5.50
C ASP A 155 1.00 -10.01 4.81
N TRP A 156 0.33 -9.36 3.85
CA TRP A 156 -0.79 -9.89 3.08
C TRP A 156 -0.57 -9.79 1.59
N ALA A 157 -1.29 -10.63 0.83
CA ALA A 157 -1.28 -10.58 -0.63
C ALA A 157 -2.68 -10.77 -1.23
N LEU A 158 -3.04 -9.90 -2.17
CA LEU A 158 -4.22 -10.06 -3.03
C LEU A 158 -3.82 -10.85 -4.28
N LEU A 159 -4.42 -12.01 -4.47
CA LEU A 159 -4.05 -12.93 -5.54
C LEU A 159 -5.21 -13.13 -6.53
N GLY A 160 -4.89 -13.05 -7.83
CA GLY A 160 -5.86 -13.32 -8.89
C GLY A 160 -5.99 -14.81 -9.19
N GLY A 161 -7.21 -15.25 -9.50
CA GLY A 161 -7.47 -16.62 -9.93
C GLY A 161 -8.74 -16.77 -10.74
N LEU A 162 -8.84 -17.84 -11.50
CA LEU A 162 -9.99 -18.19 -12.31
C LEU A 162 -10.74 -19.36 -11.67
N ILE A 163 -12.06 -19.21 -11.59
CA ILE A 163 -12.96 -20.30 -11.20
C ILE A 163 -13.31 -21.07 -12.46
N PHE A 164 -12.91 -22.32 -12.51
CA PHE A 164 -13.35 -23.23 -13.57
C PHE A 164 -14.58 -24.00 -13.05
N PRO A 165 -15.70 -24.00 -13.81
CA PRO A 165 -16.82 -24.85 -13.48
C PRO A 165 -16.34 -26.32 -13.49
N PRO A 166 -16.93 -27.18 -12.64
CA PRO A 166 -16.64 -28.61 -12.71
C PRO A 166 -16.97 -29.08 -14.13
N GLU A 167 -16.07 -29.89 -14.70
CA GLU A 167 -16.34 -30.53 -16.00
C GLU A 167 -17.62 -31.34 -15.85
N GLY A 168 -18.63 -30.97 -16.62
CA GLY A 168 -19.94 -31.64 -16.65
C GLY A 168 -19.93 -32.93 -17.45
#